data_efd9af33e18850db4a1da868a9ae98a7
#
_entry.id   efd9af33e18850db4a1da868a9ae98a7
#
_cell.length_a   1.000
_cell.length_b   1.000
_cell.length_c   1.000
_cell.angle_alpha   90.00
_cell.angle_beta   90.00
_cell.angle_gamma   90.00
#
_symmetry.space_group_name_H-M   'P 1'
#
loop_
_entity.id
_entity.type
_entity.pdbx_description
1 polymer ?
#
loop_
_entity_poly.entity_id
_entity_poly.type
_entity_poly.pdbx_seq_one_letter_code
_entity_poly.pdbx_strand_id
1 'polypeptide(L)'
;AMSWIVGGSIAAGSSAELRLVNPGVTPATAKVTLYGSIGRLSLPSNGEITVPAGGSSSLALETKGSQDPRIAVSVEADGGSVVPTLVTESLDGETPAGTDVITPGASPATDLVIPGVEIIEPAAQGEVPEAKTVRIINPGAAPATVSVTILGKDGARPLNGAQSVTIDAGSVFDIQLAGVPAGTYGVQVTSSTPVGAAARLVRSGGEYPARSKALIHDQAWAQAALPGAADSGLLAVPRAASLSSAVTVANSGETTSVTLSSLDGSWKQDFKVAKGSSSVVEVPAKVSAVRLSTGNQESSSGTSRTSSGLAAATIVTAQAGGDMDGTLISTVPAQPDATVQAQRRILLD
;
A
#
# COMPACT_ATOMS: atom_id res chain seq x y z
N ALA A 1 -10.84 -4.86 -16.45
CA ALA A 1 -9.98 -5.06 -15.25
C ALA A 1 -10.35 -4.03 -14.19
N MET A 2 -10.31 -4.42 -12.92
CA MET A 2 -10.63 -3.54 -11.80
C MET A 2 -9.40 -3.33 -10.94
N SER A 3 -9.07 -2.08 -10.63
CA SER A 3 -7.97 -1.66 -9.75
C SER A 3 -8.53 -1.02 -8.49
N TRP A 4 -7.84 -1.17 -7.36
CA TRP A 4 -8.24 -0.62 -6.06
C TRP A 4 -7.12 0.18 -5.42
N ILE A 5 -7.43 1.37 -4.95
CA ILE A 5 -6.53 2.25 -4.19
C ILE A 5 -7.22 2.59 -2.88
N VAL A 6 -6.58 2.28 -1.77
CA VAL A 6 -7.07 2.58 -0.42
C VAL A 6 -6.16 3.62 0.19
N GLY A 7 -6.68 4.79 0.51
CA GLY A 7 -5.88 5.88 1.05
C GLY A 7 -6.33 7.24 0.55
N GLY A 8 -5.69 8.28 1.06
CA GLY A 8 -6.01 9.68 0.74
C GLY A 8 -7.15 10.27 1.56
N SER A 9 -7.42 11.53 1.32
CA SER A 9 -8.43 12.34 2.00
C SER A 9 -8.94 13.41 1.04
N ILE A 10 -10.21 13.76 1.14
CA ILE A 10 -10.83 14.94 0.51
C ILE A 10 -11.46 15.87 1.54
N ALA A 11 -11.01 15.79 2.80
CA ALA A 11 -11.39 16.72 3.85
C ALA A 11 -10.80 18.11 3.58
N ALA A 12 -11.25 19.11 4.31
CA ALA A 12 -10.67 20.44 4.26
C ALA A 12 -9.15 20.38 4.52
N GLY A 13 -8.37 21.06 3.68
CA GLY A 13 -6.90 21.02 3.71
C GLY A 13 -6.27 19.80 2.99
N SER A 14 -7.10 18.93 2.39
CA SER A 14 -6.59 17.79 1.60
C SER A 14 -7.07 17.86 0.17
N SER A 15 -6.27 17.36 -0.77
CA SER A 15 -6.64 17.13 -2.17
C SER A 15 -6.32 15.70 -2.61
N ALA A 16 -7.09 15.19 -3.54
CA ALA A 16 -6.91 13.87 -4.12
C ALA A 16 -7.23 13.89 -5.62
N GLU A 17 -6.20 13.76 -6.46
CA GLU A 17 -6.32 13.70 -7.92
C GLU A 17 -6.09 12.27 -8.41
N LEU A 18 -7.11 11.65 -9.00
CA LEU A 18 -6.97 10.37 -9.68
C LEU A 18 -6.44 10.59 -11.08
N ARG A 19 -5.25 10.06 -11.36
CA ARG A 19 -4.62 10.06 -12.68
C ARG A 19 -4.76 8.70 -13.33
N LEU A 20 -5.20 8.70 -14.59
CA LEU A 20 -5.47 7.50 -15.38
C LEU A 20 -4.60 7.54 -16.62
N VAL A 21 -3.79 6.52 -16.83
CA VAL A 21 -2.94 6.38 -18.03
C VAL A 21 -3.42 5.18 -18.84
N ASN A 22 -3.62 5.39 -20.13
CA ASN A 22 -3.96 4.31 -21.08
C ASN A 22 -2.73 4.00 -21.94
N PRO A 23 -2.00 2.90 -21.68
CA PRO A 23 -0.85 2.52 -22.49
C PRO A 23 -1.24 1.86 -23.83
N GLY A 24 -2.53 1.63 -24.05
CA GLY A 24 -3.06 0.97 -25.25
C GLY A 24 -3.16 1.90 -26.46
N VAL A 25 -3.46 1.31 -27.61
CA VAL A 25 -3.57 2.00 -28.91
C VAL A 25 -5.02 2.40 -29.25
N THR A 26 -5.97 2.09 -28.39
CA THR A 26 -7.38 2.47 -28.51
C THR A 26 -7.82 3.25 -27.28
N PRO A 27 -8.76 4.21 -27.40
CA PRO A 27 -9.36 4.83 -26.24
C PRO A 27 -10.00 3.80 -25.30
N ALA A 28 -9.92 4.04 -23.99
CA ALA A 28 -10.56 3.21 -22.97
C ALA A 28 -11.52 4.07 -22.16
N THR A 29 -12.61 3.46 -21.67
CA THR A 29 -13.51 4.10 -20.69
C THR A 29 -13.21 3.55 -19.31
N ALA A 30 -12.98 4.44 -18.35
CA ALA A 30 -12.83 4.09 -16.96
C ALA A 30 -14.09 4.45 -16.17
N LYS A 31 -14.57 3.52 -15.36
CA LYS A 31 -15.62 3.74 -14.35
C LYS A 31 -14.96 3.86 -13.00
N VAL A 32 -15.02 5.04 -12.41
CA VAL A 32 -14.47 5.35 -11.09
C VAL A 32 -15.59 5.29 -10.07
N THR A 33 -15.36 4.58 -8.96
CA THR A 33 -16.24 4.62 -7.79
C THR A 33 -15.44 5.13 -6.60
N LEU A 34 -15.94 6.19 -5.97
CA LEU A 34 -15.36 6.76 -4.77
C LEU A 34 -16.17 6.31 -3.54
N TYR A 35 -15.45 5.82 -2.53
CA TYR A 35 -16.00 5.40 -1.26
C TYR A 35 -15.51 6.33 -0.15
N GLY A 36 -16.39 6.65 0.77
CA GLY A 36 -16.12 7.46 1.96
C GLY A 36 -16.53 6.78 3.25
N SER A 37 -16.50 7.52 4.34
CA SER A 37 -16.78 7.03 5.70
C SER A 37 -18.17 6.44 5.88
N ILE A 38 -19.16 6.93 5.12
CA ILE A 38 -20.57 6.55 5.26
C ILE A 38 -21.17 5.93 3.99
N GLY A 39 -20.33 5.52 3.04
CA GLY A 39 -20.76 4.90 1.81
C GLY A 39 -20.15 5.52 0.57
N ARG A 40 -20.73 5.23 -0.60
CA ARG A 40 -20.27 5.75 -1.88
C ARG A 40 -20.52 7.26 -1.99
N LEU A 41 -19.52 7.97 -2.50
CA LEU A 41 -19.58 9.40 -2.76
C LEU A 41 -19.86 9.65 -4.25
N SER A 42 -20.62 10.72 -4.53
CA SER A 42 -20.96 11.10 -5.90
C SER A 42 -19.75 11.71 -6.63
N LEU A 43 -19.57 11.35 -7.88
CA LEU A 43 -18.58 11.93 -8.78
C LEU A 43 -19.25 12.57 -10.01
N PRO A 44 -18.62 13.57 -10.65
CA PRO A 44 -19.05 14.10 -11.93
C PRO A 44 -19.20 12.97 -12.96
N SER A 45 -20.17 13.09 -13.88
CA SER A 45 -20.46 12.08 -14.91
C SER A 45 -20.63 10.66 -14.36
N ASN A 46 -21.13 10.52 -13.13
CA ASN A 46 -21.21 9.24 -12.40
C ASN A 46 -19.86 8.49 -12.34
N GLY A 47 -18.74 9.20 -12.38
CA GLY A 47 -17.40 8.63 -12.37
C GLY A 47 -16.94 8.01 -13.72
N GLU A 48 -17.64 8.27 -14.82
CA GLU A 48 -17.21 7.82 -16.15
C GLU A 48 -16.24 8.83 -16.76
N ILE A 49 -15.10 8.33 -17.24
CA ILE A 49 -14.04 9.12 -17.85
C ILE A 49 -13.41 8.37 -19.03
N THR A 50 -13.28 9.04 -20.16
CA THR A 50 -12.58 8.50 -21.32
C THR A 50 -11.09 8.83 -21.22
N VAL A 51 -10.24 7.82 -21.41
CA VAL A 51 -8.78 7.95 -21.44
C VAL A 51 -8.30 7.72 -22.86
N PRO A 52 -7.72 8.72 -23.54
CA PRO A 52 -7.27 8.60 -24.91
C PRO A 52 -6.22 7.48 -25.10
N ALA A 53 -6.13 6.94 -26.30
CA ALA A 53 -5.09 5.98 -26.66
C ALA A 53 -3.69 6.57 -26.46
N GLY A 54 -2.81 5.88 -25.74
CA GLY A 54 -1.45 6.33 -25.43
C GLY A 54 -1.40 7.62 -24.59
N GLY A 55 -2.53 8.03 -23.99
CA GLY A 55 -2.69 9.28 -23.29
C GLY A 55 -3.08 9.11 -21.83
N SER A 56 -3.43 10.22 -21.19
CA SER A 56 -3.88 10.27 -19.80
C SER A 56 -5.08 11.17 -19.63
N SER A 57 -5.83 10.92 -18.56
CA SER A 57 -6.91 11.79 -18.05
C SER A 57 -6.79 11.89 -16.53
N SER A 58 -7.26 12.97 -15.93
CA SER A 58 -7.29 13.12 -14.48
C SER A 58 -8.69 13.52 -13.98
N LEU A 59 -8.96 13.20 -12.73
CA LEU A 59 -10.20 13.49 -12.04
C LEU A 59 -9.87 13.96 -10.62
N ALA A 60 -10.20 15.21 -10.30
CA ALA A 60 -10.21 15.69 -8.91
C ALA A 60 -11.38 15.01 -8.18
N LEU A 61 -11.09 14.41 -7.04
CA LEU A 61 -12.08 13.66 -6.26
C LEU A 61 -12.86 14.56 -5.30
N GLU A 62 -12.36 15.77 -5.03
CA GLU A 62 -13.08 16.77 -4.25
C GLU A 62 -14.28 17.27 -5.05
N THR A 63 -15.47 16.94 -4.58
CA THR A 63 -16.72 17.46 -5.15
C THR A 63 -17.36 18.47 -4.19
N LYS A 64 -18.12 19.44 -4.71
CA LYS A 64 -18.82 20.40 -3.87
C LYS A 64 -19.73 19.68 -2.87
N GLY A 65 -19.46 19.88 -1.58
CA GLY A 65 -20.25 19.30 -0.48
C GLY A 65 -19.78 17.93 0.01
N SER A 66 -18.73 17.35 -0.58
CA SER A 66 -18.14 16.11 -0.11
C SER A 66 -16.77 16.40 0.52
N GLN A 67 -16.69 16.29 1.83
CA GLN A 67 -15.47 16.43 2.61
C GLN A 67 -15.33 15.18 3.48
N ASP A 68 -14.55 14.20 3.04
CA ASP A 68 -14.37 12.97 3.77
C ASP A 68 -12.87 12.72 4.02
N PRO A 69 -12.45 12.54 5.29
CA PRO A 69 -11.06 12.26 5.62
C PRO A 69 -10.62 10.83 5.24
N ARG A 70 -11.56 9.96 4.90
CA ARG A 70 -11.30 8.55 4.63
C ARG A 70 -11.89 8.16 3.29
N ILE A 71 -11.01 7.96 2.30
CA ILE A 71 -11.46 7.54 0.98
C ILE A 71 -10.79 6.25 0.52
N ALA A 72 -11.47 5.57 -0.37
CA ALA A 72 -10.95 4.51 -1.22
C ALA A 72 -11.56 4.65 -2.61
N VAL A 73 -10.83 4.20 -3.63
CA VAL A 73 -11.22 4.33 -5.04
C VAL A 73 -11.13 2.98 -5.72
N SER A 74 -12.15 2.63 -6.50
CA SER A 74 -12.06 1.57 -7.50
C SER A 74 -12.14 2.15 -8.90
N VAL A 75 -11.36 1.58 -9.81
CA VAL A 75 -11.32 1.94 -11.22
C VAL A 75 -11.54 0.68 -12.04
N GLU A 76 -12.64 0.64 -12.77
CA GLU A 76 -12.94 -0.43 -13.72
C GLU A 76 -12.72 0.09 -15.13
N ALA A 77 -11.84 -0.58 -15.89
CA ALA A 77 -11.54 -0.20 -17.27
C ALA A 77 -12.28 -1.11 -18.25
N ASP A 78 -12.94 -0.51 -19.23
CA ASP A 78 -13.59 -1.16 -20.36
C ASP A 78 -12.96 -0.67 -21.68
N GLY A 79 -12.90 -1.58 -22.68
CA GLY A 79 -12.32 -1.30 -23.98
C GLY A 79 -10.79 -1.27 -24.04
N GLY A 80 -10.10 -1.46 -22.89
CA GLY A 80 -8.64 -1.40 -22.82
C GLY A 80 -8.07 -1.59 -21.42
N SER A 81 -6.80 -1.24 -21.26
CA SER A 81 -6.10 -1.24 -19.98
C SER A 81 -5.87 0.20 -19.51
N VAL A 82 -6.21 0.49 -18.28
CA VAL A 82 -5.97 1.78 -17.65
C VAL A 82 -5.16 1.56 -16.38
N VAL A 83 -4.11 2.35 -16.20
CA VAL A 83 -3.26 2.34 -14.99
C VAL A 83 -3.63 3.56 -14.15
N PRO A 84 -4.32 3.39 -13.01
CA PRO A 84 -4.64 4.47 -12.12
C PRO A 84 -3.51 4.73 -11.11
N THR A 85 -3.36 5.99 -10.73
CA THR A 85 -2.59 6.44 -9.56
C THR A 85 -3.37 7.54 -8.86
N LEU A 86 -3.32 7.58 -7.53
CA LEU A 86 -3.95 8.62 -6.73
C LEU A 86 -2.86 9.53 -6.16
N VAL A 87 -2.84 10.78 -6.58
CA VAL A 87 -1.97 11.81 -6.01
C VAL A 87 -2.72 12.51 -4.89
N THR A 88 -2.13 12.53 -3.71
CA THR A 88 -2.73 13.15 -2.52
C THR A 88 -1.80 14.20 -1.93
N GLU A 89 -2.37 15.29 -1.48
CA GLU A 89 -1.68 16.36 -0.77
C GLU A 89 -2.51 16.74 0.46
N SER A 90 -1.87 17.06 1.56
CA SER A 90 -2.53 17.45 2.79
C SER A 90 -1.83 18.63 3.46
N LEU A 91 -2.64 19.50 4.03
CA LEU A 91 -2.23 20.61 4.89
C LEU A 91 -2.93 20.50 6.23
N ASP A 92 -2.23 20.82 7.31
CA ASP A 92 -2.81 21.11 8.62
C ASP A 92 -2.74 22.62 8.85
N GLY A 93 -3.87 23.30 8.59
CA GLY A 93 -3.87 24.76 8.45
C GLY A 93 -2.99 25.19 7.26
N GLU A 94 -1.88 25.87 7.55
CA GLU A 94 -0.86 26.28 6.56
C GLU A 94 0.37 25.37 6.56
N THR A 95 0.41 24.37 7.44
CA THR A 95 1.57 23.49 7.61
C THR A 95 1.45 22.28 6.67
N PRO A 96 2.50 21.93 5.90
CA PRO A 96 2.51 20.72 5.08
C PRO A 96 2.30 19.46 5.92
N ALA A 97 1.32 18.62 5.53
CA ALA A 97 0.95 17.39 6.22
C ALA A 97 1.15 16.14 5.35
N GLY A 98 1.91 16.28 4.26
CA GLY A 98 2.39 15.20 3.42
C GLY A 98 1.75 15.12 2.05
N THR A 99 2.51 14.52 1.13
CA THR A 99 2.10 14.17 -0.23
C THR A 99 2.40 12.72 -0.49
N ASP A 100 1.56 12.03 -1.29
CA ASP A 100 1.85 10.66 -1.73
C ASP A 100 1.32 10.40 -3.14
N VAL A 101 1.95 9.46 -3.83
CA VAL A 101 1.50 8.90 -5.11
C VAL A 101 1.15 7.44 -4.88
N ILE A 102 -0.11 7.19 -4.63
CA ILE A 102 -0.62 5.88 -4.25
C ILE A 102 -0.90 5.06 -5.50
N THR A 103 -0.25 3.91 -5.61
CA THR A 103 -0.52 2.91 -6.67
C THR A 103 -1.55 1.88 -6.20
N PRO A 104 -2.20 1.16 -7.12
CA PRO A 104 -3.17 0.13 -6.75
C PRO A 104 -2.57 -0.98 -5.88
N GLY A 105 -3.33 -1.42 -4.89
CA GLY A 105 -3.10 -2.62 -4.12
C GLY A 105 -3.85 -3.85 -4.64
N ALA A 106 -3.98 -4.86 -3.80
CA ALA A 106 -4.78 -6.04 -4.10
C ALA A 106 -6.27 -5.70 -4.29
N SER A 107 -6.95 -6.49 -5.12
CA SER A 107 -8.41 -6.51 -5.13
C SER A 107 -8.94 -6.94 -3.76
N PRO A 108 -10.17 -6.52 -3.38
CA PRO A 108 -10.77 -6.92 -2.12
C PRO A 108 -10.75 -8.44 -1.93
N ALA A 109 -10.35 -8.87 -0.74
CA ALA A 109 -10.24 -10.27 -0.36
C ALA A 109 -10.56 -10.45 1.13
N THR A 110 -10.75 -11.70 1.55
CA THR A 110 -11.00 -12.05 2.95
C THR A 110 -9.73 -12.23 3.77
N ASP A 111 -8.58 -12.31 3.11
CA ASP A 111 -7.25 -12.35 3.73
C ASP A 111 -6.30 -11.48 2.92
N LEU A 112 -5.72 -10.49 3.58
CA LEU A 112 -4.84 -9.49 3.02
C LEU A 112 -3.62 -9.31 3.92
N VAL A 113 -2.48 -8.97 3.32
CA VAL A 113 -1.25 -8.63 4.04
C VAL A 113 -0.72 -7.29 3.56
N ILE A 114 -0.49 -6.37 4.47
CA ILE A 114 0.15 -5.08 4.22
C ILE A 114 1.62 -5.21 4.67
N PRO A 115 2.58 -5.27 3.76
CA PRO A 115 4.00 -5.31 4.10
C PRO A 115 4.53 -3.91 4.41
N GLY A 116 5.56 -3.82 5.23
CA GLY A 116 6.31 -2.57 5.43
C GLY A 116 5.56 -1.51 6.23
N VAL A 117 4.77 -1.90 7.20
CA VAL A 117 4.13 -0.97 8.12
C VAL A 117 5.16 -0.53 9.17
N GLU A 118 5.69 0.66 9.00
CA GLU A 118 6.71 1.19 9.88
C GLU A 118 6.08 2.14 10.90
N ILE A 119 6.32 1.86 12.18
CA ILE A 119 5.89 2.65 13.32
C ILE A 119 7.13 3.27 13.94
N ILE A 120 7.16 4.59 14.02
CA ILE A 120 8.24 5.34 14.67
C ILE A 120 7.79 5.84 16.03
N GLU A 121 8.74 6.01 16.94
CA GLU A 121 8.47 6.72 18.20
C GLU A 121 8.14 8.18 17.91
N PRO A 122 7.20 8.79 18.67
CA PRO A 122 6.92 10.21 18.56
C PRO A 122 8.19 11.03 18.82
N ALA A 123 8.50 11.98 17.95
CA ALA A 123 9.71 12.81 18.09
C ALA A 123 9.61 13.81 19.24
N ALA A 124 8.40 14.20 19.66
CA ALA A 124 8.13 15.10 20.78
C ALA A 124 6.67 15.05 21.21
N GLN A 125 6.36 15.67 22.38
CA GLN A 125 4.99 15.90 22.82
C GLN A 125 4.23 16.74 21.79
N GLY A 126 3.23 16.16 21.13
CA GLY A 126 2.38 16.85 20.16
C GLY A 126 2.13 16.09 18.85
N GLU A 127 2.80 14.96 18.59
CA GLU A 127 2.44 14.11 17.46
C GLU A 127 1.00 13.58 17.61
N VAL A 128 0.24 13.75 16.53
CA VAL A 128 -1.16 13.29 16.47
C VAL A 128 -1.17 11.77 16.49
N PRO A 129 -1.70 11.12 17.54
CA PRO A 129 -1.75 9.65 17.64
C PRO A 129 -2.51 9.00 16.46
N GLU A 130 -3.37 9.75 15.80
CA GLU A 130 -4.25 9.32 14.70
C GLU A 130 -3.50 9.07 13.38
N ALA A 131 -2.22 9.40 13.32
CA ALA A 131 -1.42 9.29 12.10
C ALA A 131 -1.15 7.84 11.66
N LYS A 132 -1.23 6.87 12.56
CA LYS A 132 -0.83 5.46 12.34
C LYS A 132 -2.07 4.59 12.29
N THR A 133 -2.61 4.37 11.10
CA THR A 133 -3.88 3.66 10.91
C THR A 133 -3.79 2.57 9.86
N VAL A 134 -4.63 1.55 10.03
CA VAL A 134 -5.02 0.65 8.94
C VAL A 134 -6.39 1.10 8.44
N ARG A 135 -6.45 1.51 7.19
CA ARG A 135 -7.68 1.86 6.49
C ARG A 135 -8.26 0.65 5.81
N ILE A 136 -9.56 0.44 5.96
CA ILE A 136 -10.27 -0.69 5.37
C ILE A 136 -11.49 -0.15 4.64
N ILE A 137 -11.73 -0.65 3.43
CA ILE A 137 -12.96 -0.46 2.66
C ILE A 137 -13.73 -1.78 2.59
N ASN A 138 -15.00 -1.74 2.96
CA ASN A 138 -15.95 -2.81 2.67
C ASN A 138 -16.77 -2.43 1.42
N PRO A 139 -16.41 -2.91 0.22
CA PRO A 139 -17.16 -2.57 -0.99
C PRO A 139 -18.45 -3.37 -1.15
N GLY A 140 -18.70 -4.33 -0.28
CA GLY A 140 -19.85 -5.24 -0.32
C GLY A 140 -21.17 -4.57 0.02
N ALA A 141 -22.25 -5.31 -0.14
CA ALA A 141 -23.62 -4.88 0.16
C ALA A 141 -24.09 -5.23 1.60
N ALA A 142 -23.25 -5.93 2.37
CA ALA A 142 -23.51 -6.31 3.75
C ALA A 142 -22.33 -5.89 4.64
N PRO A 143 -22.53 -5.71 5.96
CA PRO A 143 -21.44 -5.43 6.88
C PRO A 143 -20.37 -6.54 6.87
N ALA A 144 -19.12 -6.16 7.01
CA ALA A 144 -17.97 -7.04 7.15
C ALA A 144 -17.46 -7.03 8.59
N THR A 145 -17.17 -8.20 9.15
CA THR A 145 -16.45 -8.32 10.41
C THR A 145 -14.96 -8.52 10.11
N VAL A 146 -14.12 -7.66 10.67
CA VAL A 146 -12.68 -7.58 10.36
C VAL A 146 -11.86 -7.82 11.61
N SER A 147 -10.76 -8.55 11.45
CA SER A 147 -9.72 -8.72 12.47
C SER A 147 -8.36 -8.27 11.92
N VAL A 148 -7.58 -7.59 12.76
CA VAL A 148 -6.24 -7.10 12.42
C VAL A 148 -5.21 -7.78 13.31
N THR A 149 -4.15 -8.30 12.69
CA THR A 149 -3.01 -8.96 13.34
C THR A 149 -1.71 -8.31 12.91
N ILE A 150 -0.86 -7.98 13.87
CA ILE A 150 0.47 -7.43 13.64
C ILE A 150 1.47 -8.58 13.48
N LEU A 151 2.20 -8.58 12.37
CA LEU A 151 3.23 -9.56 12.05
C LEU A 151 4.59 -8.93 12.34
N GLY A 152 5.14 -9.20 13.52
CA GLY A 152 6.43 -8.66 13.97
C GLY A 152 7.58 -9.63 13.74
N LYS A 153 8.80 -9.21 14.06
CA LYS A 153 9.98 -10.08 13.99
C LYS A 153 9.88 -11.31 14.90
N ASP A 154 9.13 -11.18 16.01
CA ASP A 154 8.99 -12.22 17.04
C ASP A 154 7.67 -13.02 16.89
N GLY A 155 6.94 -12.84 15.79
CA GLY A 155 5.69 -13.53 15.50
C GLY A 155 4.45 -12.63 15.45
N ALA A 156 3.30 -13.28 15.25
CA ALA A 156 2.01 -12.62 15.12
C ALA A 156 1.41 -12.23 16.46
N ARG A 157 0.82 -11.04 16.54
CA ARG A 157 0.04 -10.56 17.69
C ARG A 157 -1.25 -9.90 17.23
N PRO A 158 -2.41 -10.32 17.73
CA PRO A 158 -3.66 -9.61 17.47
C PRO A 158 -3.55 -8.15 17.92
N LEU A 159 -4.06 -7.23 17.11
CA LEU A 159 -4.15 -5.82 17.50
C LEU A 159 -5.27 -5.67 18.53
N ASN A 160 -4.94 -5.12 19.70
CA ASN A 160 -5.91 -4.93 20.79
C ASN A 160 -7.08 -4.04 20.31
N GLY A 161 -8.31 -4.51 20.57
CA GLY A 161 -9.52 -3.82 20.14
C GLY A 161 -9.90 -3.99 18.68
N ALA A 162 -9.12 -4.72 17.88
CA ALA A 162 -9.37 -4.94 16.46
C ALA A 162 -9.51 -6.43 16.09
N GLN A 163 -10.00 -7.27 17.01
CA GLN A 163 -10.25 -8.69 16.72
C GLN A 163 -11.64 -8.96 16.12
N SER A 164 -12.55 -7.99 16.18
CA SER A 164 -13.91 -8.13 15.63
C SER A 164 -14.53 -6.74 15.41
N VAL A 165 -14.01 -6.02 14.41
CA VAL A 165 -14.52 -4.70 14.04
C VAL A 165 -15.53 -4.85 12.93
N THR A 166 -16.73 -4.30 13.12
CA THR A 166 -17.76 -4.29 12.08
C THR A 166 -17.60 -3.04 11.21
N ILE A 167 -17.55 -3.25 9.90
CA ILE A 167 -17.47 -2.17 8.90
C ILE A 167 -18.72 -2.25 8.03
N ASP A 168 -19.49 -1.19 7.99
CA ASP A 168 -20.74 -1.11 7.25
C ASP A 168 -20.53 -1.27 5.73
N ALA A 169 -21.58 -1.69 5.05
CA ALA A 169 -21.59 -1.85 3.60
C ALA A 169 -21.22 -0.54 2.87
N GLY A 170 -20.31 -0.63 1.92
CA GLY A 170 -19.83 0.50 1.12
C GLY A 170 -18.96 1.52 1.87
N SER A 171 -18.63 1.30 3.15
CA SER A 171 -17.97 2.30 4.01
C SER A 171 -16.46 2.07 4.15
N VAL A 172 -15.75 3.18 4.35
CA VAL A 172 -14.31 3.22 4.67
C VAL A 172 -14.13 3.51 6.15
N PHE A 173 -13.30 2.71 6.80
CA PHE A 173 -13.06 2.81 8.24
C PHE A 173 -11.57 2.75 8.57
N ASP A 174 -11.13 3.53 9.57
CA ASP A 174 -9.75 3.56 10.04
C ASP A 174 -9.62 2.88 11.40
N ILE A 175 -8.75 1.86 11.49
CA ILE A 175 -8.39 1.18 12.73
C ILE A 175 -7.04 1.72 13.19
N GLN A 176 -6.98 2.26 14.41
CA GLN A 176 -5.78 2.83 14.98
C GLN A 176 -4.75 1.75 15.35
N LEU A 177 -3.47 2.00 15.05
CA LEU A 177 -2.34 1.17 15.48
C LEU A 177 -1.78 1.62 16.84
N ALA A 178 -2.65 2.17 17.70
CA ALA A 178 -2.26 2.63 19.03
C ALA A 178 -1.71 1.48 19.88
N GLY A 179 -0.63 1.76 20.62
CA GLY A 179 0.00 0.77 21.51
C GLY A 179 0.89 -0.26 20.81
N VAL A 180 1.04 -0.21 19.47
CA VAL A 180 2.05 -0.99 18.77
C VAL A 180 3.39 -0.27 18.93
N PRO A 181 4.44 -0.94 19.48
CA PRO A 181 5.76 -0.31 19.66
C PRO A 181 6.39 0.11 18.34
N ALA A 182 7.38 0.99 18.39
CA ALA A 182 8.19 1.34 17.22
C ALA A 182 8.84 0.10 16.61
N GLY A 183 8.87 0.04 15.27
CA GLY A 183 9.40 -1.08 14.52
C GLY A 183 8.78 -1.19 13.14
N THR A 184 9.26 -2.15 12.36
CA THR A 184 8.73 -2.47 11.04
C THR A 184 7.98 -3.78 11.08
N TYR A 185 6.75 -3.76 10.60
CA TYR A 185 5.79 -4.85 10.71
C TYR A 185 5.17 -5.20 9.35
N GLY A 186 4.63 -6.41 9.25
CA GLY A 186 3.51 -6.68 8.38
C GLY A 186 2.20 -6.52 9.16
N VAL A 187 1.11 -6.25 8.46
CA VAL A 187 -0.23 -6.27 9.05
C VAL A 187 -1.10 -7.21 8.24
N GLN A 188 -1.64 -8.23 8.90
CA GLN A 188 -2.64 -9.10 8.30
C GLN A 188 -4.05 -8.59 8.63
N VAL A 189 -4.90 -8.53 7.63
CA VAL A 189 -6.32 -8.20 7.73
C VAL A 189 -7.13 -9.40 7.26
N THR A 190 -7.91 -9.97 8.17
CA THR A 190 -8.87 -11.05 7.84
C THR A 190 -10.29 -10.53 8.01
N SER A 191 -11.20 -10.99 7.17
CA SER A 191 -12.59 -10.51 7.17
C SER A 191 -13.59 -11.58 6.77
N SER A 192 -14.85 -11.39 7.19
CA SER A 192 -15.97 -12.28 6.85
C SER A 192 -16.41 -12.18 5.39
N THR A 193 -16.14 -11.05 4.74
CA THR A 193 -16.42 -10.77 3.32
C THR A 193 -15.26 -10.01 2.71
N PRO A 194 -15.06 -10.00 1.38
CA PRO A 194 -13.94 -9.33 0.75
C PRO A 194 -13.87 -7.83 1.10
N VAL A 195 -12.72 -7.39 1.59
CA VAL A 195 -12.39 -5.99 1.93
C VAL A 195 -11.10 -5.56 1.24
N GLY A 196 -10.94 -4.26 1.00
CA GLY A 196 -9.65 -3.66 0.62
C GLY A 196 -8.97 -3.05 1.84
N ALA A 197 -7.63 -2.98 1.85
CA ALA A 197 -6.90 -2.42 2.99
C ALA A 197 -5.60 -1.71 2.58
N ALA A 198 -5.19 -0.72 3.38
CA ALA A 198 -3.87 -0.10 3.33
C ALA A 198 -3.49 0.44 4.72
N ALA A 199 -2.21 0.66 4.96
CA ALA A 199 -1.72 1.31 6.17
C ALA A 199 -1.15 2.69 5.85
N ARG A 200 -1.49 3.67 6.69
CA ARG A 200 -0.91 5.01 6.63
C ARG A 200 0.38 5.04 7.45
N LEU A 201 1.45 5.47 6.82
CA LEU A 201 2.75 5.72 7.41
C LEU A 201 2.96 7.23 7.50
N VAL A 202 3.53 7.71 8.59
CA VAL A 202 3.75 9.16 8.79
C VAL A 202 5.18 9.40 9.28
N ARG A 203 5.77 10.50 8.80
CA ARG A 203 7.02 11.05 9.28
C ARG A 203 6.79 12.48 9.70
N SER A 204 7.41 12.88 10.79
CA SER A 204 7.41 14.26 11.26
C SER A 204 8.73 14.92 10.95
N GLY A 205 8.68 16.21 10.69
CA GLY A 205 9.84 17.07 10.45
C GLY A 205 9.93 18.24 11.42
N GLY A 206 10.62 19.28 11.01
CA GLY A 206 10.79 20.50 11.79
C GLY A 206 9.53 21.37 11.84
N GLU A 207 9.63 22.49 12.54
CA GLU A 207 8.56 23.48 12.64
C GLU A 207 8.41 24.28 11.34
N TYR A 208 7.16 24.46 10.90
CA TYR A 208 6.85 25.34 9.78
C TYR A 208 5.50 26.08 9.99
N PRO A 209 5.48 27.42 9.87
CA PRO A 209 6.65 28.32 9.80
C PRO A 209 7.54 28.20 11.03
N ALA A 210 8.82 28.58 10.90
CA ALA A 210 9.76 28.54 12.01
C ALA A 210 9.19 29.23 13.27
N ARG A 211 9.33 28.59 14.44
CA ARG A 211 8.80 29.02 15.75
C ARG A 211 7.27 28.96 15.90
N SER A 212 6.57 28.29 14.97
CA SER A 212 5.11 28.11 15.05
C SER A 212 4.70 27.00 16.01
N LYS A 213 5.60 26.08 16.37
CA LYS A 213 5.36 24.78 17.03
C LYS A 213 4.53 23.80 16.19
N ALA A 214 4.12 24.17 14.98
CA ALA A 214 3.47 23.27 14.04
C ALA A 214 4.55 22.45 13.30
N LEU A 215 4.48 21.14 13.38
CA LEU A 215 5.45 20.24 12.73
C LEU A 215 4.96 19.90 11.32
N ILE A 216 5.88 19.95 10.37
CA ILE A 216 5.60 19.39 9.05
C ILE A 216 5.48 17.87 9.15
N HIS A 217 4.65 17.30 8.30
CA HIS A 217 4.51 15.85 8.18
C HIS A 217 4.66 15.42 6.73
N ASP A 218 5.13 14.20 6.55
CA ASP A 218 5.04 13.48 5.29
C ASP A 218 4.33 12.15 5.52
N GLN A 219 3.66 11.63 4.49
CA GLN A 219 2.87 10.41 4.60
C GLN A 219 3.01 9.52 3.37
N ALA A 220 2.86 8.21 3.59
CA ALA A 220 2.72 7.21 2.53
C ALA A 220 1.62 6.20 2.87
N TRP A 221 1.04 5.59 1.83
CA TRP A 221 0.03 4.56 1.97
C TRP A 221 0.57 3.22 1.48
N ALA A 222 0.93 2.34 2.41
CA ALA A 222 1.31 0.97 2.11
C ALA A 222 0.06 0.15 1.76
N GLN A 223 -0.06 -0.25 0.49
CA GLN A 223 -1.20 -1.02 0.01
C GLN A 223 -1.11 -2.49 0.41
N ALA A 224 -2.27 -3.11 0.65
CA ALA A 224 -2.33 -4.54 0.88
C ALA A 224 -2.06 -5.35 -0.38
N ALA A 225 -1.49 -6.53 -0.19
CA ALA A 225 -1.29 -7.57 -1.19
C ALA A 225 -2.05 -8.84 -0.80
N LEU A 226 -2.32 -9.70 -1.76
CA LEU A 226 -2.80 -11.06 -1.47
C LEU A 226 -1.67 -11.89 -0.84
N PRO A 227 -1.96 -12.77 0.13
CA PRO A 227 -0.98 -13.73 0.63
C PRO A 227 -0.37 -14.54 -0.53
N GLY A 228 0.97 -14.59 -0.60
CA GLY A 228 1.70 -15.24 -1.69
C GLY A 228 1.88 -14.41 -2.96
N ALA A 229 1.42 -13.17 -3.01
CA ALA A 229 1.65 -12.28 -4.14
C ALA A 229 3.15 -12.03 -4.39
N ALA A 230 3.97 -12.13 -3.35
CA ALA A 230 5.41 -11.95 -3.44
C ALA A 230 6.21 -13.25 -3.69
N ASP A 231 5.56 -14.42 -3.89
CA ASP A 231 6.26 -15.70 -4.12
C ASP A 231 7.20 -15.70 -5.34
N SER A 232 6.94 -14.79 -6.28
CA SER A 232 7.81 -14.46 -7.41
C SER A 232 7.62 -12.99 -7.77
N GLY A 233 8.17 -12.10 -6.95
CA GLY A 233 7.99 -10.66 -7.06
C GLY A 233 9.26 -9.93 -7.50
N LEU A 234 9.08 -8.80 -8.16
CA LEU A 234 10.12 -7.80 -8.42
C LEU A 234 9.90 -6.61 -7.52
N LEU A 235 10.97 -6.16 -6.86
CA LEU A 235 10.96 -4.96 -6.03
C LEU A 235 11.99 -3.97 -6.58
N ALA A 236 11.53 -2.76 -6.87
CA ALA A 236 12.45 -1.65 -7.08
C ALA A 236 13.07 -1.25 -5.73
N VAL A 237 14.35 -0.92 -5.75
CA VAL A 237 15.11 -0.42 -4.60
C VAL A 237 15.72 0.92 -5.01
N PRO A 238 14.95 2.03 -4.94
CA PRO A 238 15.39 3.34 -5.40
C PRO A 238 16.71 3.76 -4.76
N ARG A 239 17.61 4.34 -5.55
CA ARG A 239 18.95 4.73 -5.13
C ARG A 239 19.27 6.15 -5.53
N ALA A 240 19.59 6.98 -4.55
CA ALA A 240 20.22 8.30 -4.70
C ALA A 240 20.97 8.60 -3.41
N ALA A 241 21.81 9.63 -3.41
CA ALA A 241 22.63 9.99 -2.24
C ALA A 241 21.78 10.33 -1.00
N SER A 242 20.58 10.87 -1.21
CA SER A 242 19.63 11.24 -0.15
C SER A 242 18.61 10.16 0.21
N LEU A 243 18.59 9.01 -0.51
CA LEU A 243 17.60 7.96 -0.31
C LEU A 243 18.16 6.81 0.52
N SER A 244 17.34 6.34 1.44
CA SER A 244 17.49 5.05 2.12
C SER A 244 16.35 4.13 1.71
N SER A 245 16.66 2.89 1.34
CA SER A 245 15.66 1.91 0.91
C SER A 245 15.87 0.59 1.62
N ALA A 246 14.82 0.05 2.23
CA ALA A 246 14.81 -1.25 2.89
C ALA A 246 13.70 -2.13 2.31
N VAL A 247 14.03 -3.37 1.97
CA VAL A 247 13.04 -4.35 1.53
C VAL A 247 12.41 -5.01 2.74
N THR A 248 11.09 -5.03 2.79
CA THR A 248 10.32 -5.68 3.85
C THR A 248 9.57 -6.87 3.29
N VAL A 249 9.58 -7.99 4.02
CA VAL A 249 8.86 -9.22 3.68
C VAL A 249 8.03 -9.63 4.88
N ALA A 250 6.71 -9.73 4.69
CA ALA A 250 5.77 -10.21 5.70
C ALA A 250 5.22 -11.59 5.29
N ASN A 251 5.01 -12.47 6.27
CA ASN A 251 4.52 -13.82 6.06
C ASN A 251 3.32 -14.12 6.97
N SER A 252 2.12 -14.22 6.39
CA SER A 252 0.92 -14.65 7.10
C SER A 252 0.73 -16.17 7.08
N GLY A 253 1.47 -16.89 6.24
CA GLY A 253 1.39 -18.34 6.04
C GLY A 253 2.45 -19.12 6.83
N GLU A 254 2.77 -20.30 6.37
CA GLU A 254 3.78 -21.17 7.00
C GLU A 254 5.20 -20.62 6.82
N THR A 255 6.11 -21.01 7.72
CA THR A 255 7.53 -20.61 7.63
C THR A 255 8.11 -20.93 6.27
N THR A 256 8.63 -19.91 5.59
CA THR A 256 9.06 -19.99 4.19
C THR A 256 10.50 -19.55 4.03
N SER A 257 11.26 -20.31 3.24
CA SER A 257 12.59 -19.91 2.78
C SER A 257 12.47 -18.95 1.61
N VAL A 258 13.13 -17.81 1.72
CA VAL A 258 13.08 -16.71 0.76
C VAL A 258 14.47 -16.43 0.24
N THR A 259 14.59 -16.23 -1.04
CA THR A 259 15.77 -15.71 -1.72
C THR A 259 15.49 -14.34 -2.29
N LEU A 260 16.28 -13.34 -1.94
CA LEU A 260 16.40 -12.09 -2.65
C LEU A 260 17.65 -12.12 -3.52
N SER A 261 17.54 -11.76 -4.79
CA SER A 261 18.67 -11.66 -5.70
C SER A 261 18.58 -10.40 -6.55
N SER A 262 19.73 -9.76 -6.82
CA SER A 262 19.80 -8.70 -7.84
C SER A 262 19.46 -9.24 -9.22
N LEU A 263 18.94 -8.39 -10.12
CA LEU A 263 18.55 -8.83 -11.46
C LEU A 263 19.74 -9.26 -12.32
N ASP A 264 20.93 -8.74 -12.05
CA ASP A 264 22.20 -9.09 -12.71
C ASP A 264 22.91 -10.29 -12.08
N GLY A 265 22.34 -10.85 -10.99
CA GLY A 265 22.92 -11.98 -10.26
C GLY A 265 24.15 -11.66 -9.41
N SER A 266 24.55 -10.38 -9.31
CA SER A 266 25.75 -9.98 -8.56
C SER A 266 25.60 -10.06 -7.04
N TRP A 267 24.37 -10.15 -6.55
CA TRP A 267 24.04 -10.24 -5.14
C TRP A 267 22.88 -11.21 -4.90
N LYS A 268 23.00 -11.98 -3.84
CA LYS A 268 21.98 -12.93 -3.39
C LYS A 268 21.98 -13.01 -1.87
N GLN A 269 20.80 -13.09 -1.27
CA GLN A 269 20.63 -13.35 0.16
C GLN A 269 19.50 -14.36 0.37
N ASP A 270 19.81 -15.44 1.08
CA ASP A 270 18.84 -16.44 1.50
C ASP A 270 18.52 -16.25 2.99
N PHE A 271 17.23 -16.30 3.34
CA PHE A 271 16.77 -16.20 4.73
C PHE A 271 15.42 -16.91 4.88
N LYS A 272 14.98 -17.06 6.13
CA LYS A 272 13.65 -17.61 6.44
C LYS A 272 12.77 -16.53 7.06
N VAL A 273 11.53 -16.48 6.63
CA VAL A 273 10.48 -15.69 7.27
C VAL A 273 9.54 -16.65 7.99
N ALA A 274 9.53 -16.58 9.31
CA ALA A 274 8.71 -17.45 10.13
C ALA A 274 7.21 -17.19 9.91
N LYS A 275 6.39 -18.18 10.25
CA LYS A 275 4.93 -18.01 10.26
C LYS A 275 4.53 -16.82 11.12
N GLY A 276 3.65 -15.97 10.59
CA GLY A 276 3.14 -14.82 11.31
C GLY A 276 4.18 -13.74 11.61
N SER A 277 5.27 -13.66 10.83
CA SER A 277 6.34 -12.71 11.10
C SER A 277 6.65 -11.80 9.91
N SER A 278 7.49 -10.80 10.16
CA SER A 278 8.06 -9.93 9.13
C SER A 278 9.58 -9.83 9.29
N SER A 279 10.26 -9.56 8.18
CA SER A 279 11.70 -9.34 8.11
C SER A 279 12.01 -8.09 7.30
N VAL A 280 13.04 -7.37 7.73
CA VAL A 280 13.61 -6.25 6.98
C VAL A 280 14.96 -6.66 6.44
N VAL A 281 15.21 -6.42 5.17
CA VAL A 281 16.45 -6.78 4.49
C VAL A 281 17.07 -5.52 3.89
N GLU A 282 18.29 -5.24 4.32
CA GLU A 282 19.10 -4.20 3.72
C GLU A 282 19.74 -4.73 2.42
N VAL A 283 19.50 -4.02 1.35
CA VAL A 283 20.02 -4.35 0.03
C VAL A 283 21.25 -3.48 -0.27
N PRO A 284 22.36 -4.06 -0.76
CA PRO A 284 23.58 -3.29 -1.04
C PRO A 284 23.34 -2.09 -1.95
N ALA A 285 24.07 -0.99 -1.72
CA ALA A 285 23.89 0.29 -2.40
C ALA A 285 23.96 0.22 -3.95
N LYS A 286 24.67 -0.77 -4.50
CA LYS A 286 24.78 -0.98 -5.95
C LYS A 286 23.58 -1.67 -6.59
N VAL A 287 22.66 -2.24 -5.79
CA VAL A 287 21.50 -2.99 -6.26
C VAL A 287 20.30 -2.08 -6.25
N SER A 288 19.70 -1.81 -7.41
CA SER A 288 18.53 -0.94 -7.59
C SER A 288 17.22 -1.70 -7.80
N ALA A 289 17.27 -3.00 -7.97
CA ALA A 289 16.11 -3.88 -8.05
C ALA A 289 16.46 -5.29 -7.63
N VAL A 290 15.52 -5.98 -6.99
CA VAL A 290 15.68 -7.35 -6.56
C VAL A 290 14.50 -8.21 -7.00
N ARG A 291 14.79 -9.48 -7.27
CA ARG A 291 13.81 -10.55 -7.44
C ARG A 291 13.66 -11.29 -6.13
N LEU A 292 12.42 -11.46 -5.69
CA LEU A 292 12.08 -12.35 -4.60
C LEU A 292 11.61 -13.67 -5.17
N SER A 293 12.13 -14.78 -4.65
CA SER A 293 11.70 -16.13 -4.98
C SER A 293 11.62 -16.98 -3.72
N THR A 294 10.74 -17.98 -3.74
CA THR A 294 10.58 -18.96 -2.67
C THR A 294 11.17 -20.31 -3.08
N GLY A 295 11.72 -21.07 -2.14
CA GLY A 295 12.30 -22.37 -2.38
C GLY A 295 11.34 -23.45 -2.91
N ASN A 296 10.06 -23.16 -2.99
CA ASN A 296 9.01 -24.05 -3.49
C ASN A 296 8.87 -24.05 -5.04
N GLN A 297 9.82 -23.48 -5.77
CA GLN A 297 9.77 -23.41 -7.24
C GLN A 297 10.12 -24.73 -7.97
N GLU A 298 10.65 -25.76 -7.28
CA GLU A 298 11.07 -27.00 -7.91
C GLU A 298 10.24 -28.22 -7.46
N SER A 299 8.95 -28.24 -7.72
CA SER A 299 8.24 -29.51 -7.77
C SER A 299 7.48 -29.64 -9.09
N SER A 300 8.06 -30.42 -9.99
CA SER A 300 7.55 -30.82 -11.31
C SER A 300 6.39 -31.83 -11.22
N SER A 301 5.69 -31.91 -10.10
CA SER A 301 4.51 -32.77 -9.95
C SER A 301 3.30 -31.90 -9.61
N GLY A 302 2.25 -32.03 -10.44
CA GLY A 302 1.01 -31.25 -10.45
C GLY A 302 0.14 -31.27 -9.18
N THR A 303 0.74 -31.06 -8.02
CA THR A 303 0.03 -30.87 -6.76
C THR A 303 -0.23 -29.39 -6.53
N SER A 304 -1.45 -29.04 -6.15
CA SER A 304 -1.92 -27.70 -5.79
C SER A 304 -0.89 -26.96 -4.94
N ARG A 305 -0.36 -25.85 -5.45
CA ARG A 305 0.60 -25.01 -4.73
C ARG A 305 -0.10 -24.34 -3.55
N THR A 306 0.31 -24.65 -2.36
CA THR A 306 -0.02 -23.83 -1.19
C THR A 306 0.70 -22.50 -1.34
N SER A 307 -0.05 -21.39 -1.40
CA SER A 307 0.49 -20.03 -1.35
C SER A 307 1.35 -19.87 -0.09
N SER A 308 2.53 -19.25 -0.20
CA SER A 308 3.46 -19.10 0.93
C SER A 308 2.98 -18.12 2.00
N GLY A 309 1.98 -17.30 1.71
CA GLY A 309 1.55 -16.21 2.60
C GLY A 309 2.43 -14.96 2.54
N LEU A 310 3.39 -14.88 1.62
CA LEU A 310 4.33 -13.76 1.53
C LEU A 310 3.71 -12.54 0.85
N ALA A 311 4.00 -11.37 1.44
CA ALA A 311 3.82 -10.05 0.83
C ALA A 311 5.11 -9.25 1.04
N ALA A 312 5.48 -8.40 0.10
CA ALA A 312 6.71 -7.62 0.17
C ALA A 312 6.53 -6.20 -0.39
N ALA A 313 7.32 -5.28 0.15
CA ALA A 313 7.41 -3.91 -0.33
C ALA A 313 8.80 -3.33 -0.04
N THR A 314 9.17 -2.27 -0.71
CA THR A 314 10.32 -1.43 -0.35
C THR A 314 9.81 -0.20 0.36
N ILE A 315 10.33 0.08 1.56
CA ILE A 315 10.18 1.37 2.23
C ILE A 315 11.32 2.26 1.74
N VAL A 316 10.98 3.45 1.30
CA VAL A 316 11.94 4.45 0.83
C VAL A 316 11.81 5.68 1.72
N THR A 317 12.92 6.12 2.29
CA THR A 317 12.97 7.37 3.06
C THR A 317 14.02 8.31 2.47
N ALA A 318 13.79 9.61 2.62
CA ALA A 318 14.73 10.65 2.23
C ALA A 318 14.81 11.71 3.30
N GLN A 319 16.00 12.31 3.48
CA GLN A 319 16.10 13.51 4.29
C GLN A 319 15.50 14.69 3.51
N ALA A 320 14.65 15.46 4.16
CA ALA A 320 14.15 16.71 3.59
C ALA A 320 15.33 17.66 3.30
N GLY A 321 15.26 18.35 2.18
CA GLY A 321 16.32 19.26 1.76
C GLY A 321 16.05 20.73 2.14
N GLY A 322 17.10 21.56 2.04
CA GLY A 322 17.02 22.99 2.34
C GLY A 322 16.95 23.29 3.83
N ASP A 323 16.11 24.28 4.19
CA ASP A 323 15.94 24.73 5.57
C ASP A 323 14.89 23.91 6.37
N MET A 324 14.40 22.82 5.78
CA MET A 324 13.42 21.94 6.41
C MET A 324 14.10 20.69 6.97
N ASP A 325 14.05 20.55 8.29
CA ASP A 325 14.43 19.31 8.95
C ASP A 325 13.29 18.30 8.84
N GLY A 326 13.62 17.04 8.57
CA GLY A 326 12.63 15.96 8.54
C GLY A 326 12.98 14.82 7.60
N THR A 327 12.17 13.80 7.61
CA THR A 327 12.29 12.62 6.75
C THR A 327 11.03 12.48 5.92
N LEU A 328 11.21 12.33 4.61
CA LEU A 328 10.16 11.96 3.66
C LEU A 328 10.03 10.43 3.62
N ILE A 329 8.85 9.94 3.28
CA ILE A 329 8.57 8.50 3.19
C ILE A 329 7.76 8.17 1.94
N SER A 330 8.07 7.02 1.34
CA SER A 330 7.27 6.41 0.28
C SER A 330 7.34 4.89 0.38
N THR A 331 6.39 4.20 -0.23
CA THR A 331 6.37 2.74 -0.31
C THR A 331 6.27 2.28 -1.75
N VAL A 332 7.04 1.26 -2.10
CA VAL A 332 7.01 0.65 -3.44
C VAL A 332 6.61 -0.82 -3.28
N PRO A 333 5.40 -1.20 -3.71
CA PRO A 333 4.94 -2.58 -3.60
C PRO A 333 5.69 -3.50 -4.56
N ALA A 334 5.82 -4.78 -4.19
CA ALA A 334 6.30 -5.80 -5.09
C ALA A 334 5.38 -5.91 -6.32
N GLN A 335 5.99 -6.04 -7.50
CA GLN A 335 5.30 -6.28 -8.76
C GLN A 335 5.44 -7.73 -9.17
N PRO A 336 4.43 -8.35 -9.80
CA PRO A 336 4.55 -9.70 -10.34
C PRO A 336 5.69 -9.79 -11.36
N ASP A 337 6.50 -10.84 -11.30
CA ASP A 337 7.51 -11.10 -12.33
C ASP A 337 6.82 -11.66 -13.59
N ALA A 338 6.64 -10.81 -14.59
CA ALA A 338 5.99 -11.16 -15.84
C ALA A 338 6.72 -12.29 -16.61
N THR A 339 8.05 -12.44 -16.44
CA THR A 339 8.82 -13.49 -17.08
C THR A 339 8.47 -14.87 -16.53
N VAL A 340 8.26 -14.96 -15.22
CA VAL A 340 7.81 -16.19 -14.56
C VAL A 340 6.37 -16.52 -14.92
N GLN A 341 5.52 -15.52 -15.06
CA GLN A 341 4.12 -15.71 -15.47
C GLN A 341 4.00 -16.16 -16.92
N ALA A 342 4.82 -15.62 -17.82
CA ALA A 342 4.86 -16.04 -19.23
C ALA A 342 5.30 -17.50 -19.38
N GLN A 343 6.33 -17.94 -18.64
CA GLN A 343 6.77 -19.34 -18.62
C GLN A 343 5.68 -20.29 -18.10
N ARG A 344 4.86 -19.85 -17.15
CA ARG A 344 3.73 -20.66 -16.62
C ARG A 344 2.62 -20.84 -17.66
N ARG A 345 2.37 -19.86 -18.54
CA ARG A 345 1.37 -19.97 -19.61
C ARG A 345 1.75 -20.96 -20.69
N ILE A 346 3.02 -21.01 -21.07
CA ILE A 346 3.55 -21.92 -22.10
C ILE A 346 3.48 -23.39 -21.67
N LEU A 347 3.46 -23.67 -20.36
CA LEU A 347 3.41 -25.05 -19.82
C LEU A 347 1.97 -25.59 -19.64
N LEU A 348 0.95 -24.78 -19.91
CA LEU A 348 -0.46 -25.14 -19.75
C LEU A 348 -1.22 -25.26 -21.10
N ASP A 349 -0.60 -24.95 -22.22
CA ASP A 349 -1.07 -25.16 -23.59
C ASP A 349 -0.36 -26.37 -24.21
#